data_fdd6f65c2aa068df9b754f4b758508fa
#
_entry.id   fdd6f65c2aa068df9b754f4b758508fa
#
_cell.length_a   1.000
_cell.length_b   1.000
_cell.length_c   1.000
_cell.angle_alpha   90.00
_cell.angle_beta   90.00
_cell.angle_gamma   90.00
#
_symmetry.space_group_name_H-M   'P 1'
#
loop_
_entity.id
_entity.type
_entity.pdbx_description
1 polymer ?
#
loop_
_entity_poly.entity_id
_entity_poly.type
_entity_poly.pdbx_seq_one_letter_code
_entity_poly.pdbx_strand_id
1 'polypeptide(L)'
;SENTPVAVISSGTTPRQKCVTGTLNNLSALAKQMTSPAIILVGDVVNLKQDWFKQKNTKILTTATPLMNKSIKNAATDFDITELPLIKTVPINFDLFSKADIAHFSHIVFTSANGVKIFFEYLQKSKTDIRTLRDTKFAVVGKKTADVLASYGIYADMVPQIHSGLELA
;
A
#
# COMPACT_ATOMS: atom_id res chain seq x y z
N SER A 1 36.06 -13.08 28.64
CA SER A 1 35.61 -14.47 28.50
C SER A 1 34.72 -14.60 27.25
N GLU A 2 34.89 -15.66 26.47
CA GLU A 2 34.08 -15.91 25.29
C GLU A 2 32.58 -16.03 25.60
N ASN A 3 32.23 -16.38 26.83
CA ASN A 3 30.89 -16.49 27.37
C ASN A 3 30.31 -15.15 27.87
N THR A 4 31.05 -14.03 27.76
CA THR A 4 30.56 -12.73 28.21
C THR A 4 29.29 -12.37 27.42
N PRO A 5 28.16 -12.00 28.08
CA PRO A 5 26.92 -11.63 27.42
C PRO A 5 27.11 -10.43 26.50
N VAL A 6 26.46 -10.48 25.35
CA VAL A 6 26.41 -9.36 24.40
C VAL A 6 24.98 -9.14 23.89
N ALA A 7 24.66 -7.89 23.56
CA ALA A 7 23.47 -7.53 22.82
C ALA A 7 23.85 -6.62 21.64
N VAL A 8 23.24 -6.85 20.49
CA VAL A 8 23.37 -5.99 19.32
C VAL A 8 22.00 -5.34 19.08
N ILE A 9 21.97 -4.01 19.06
CA ILE A 9 20.74 -3.22 18.89
C ILE A 9 20.90 -2.37 17.65
N SER A 10 20.04 -2.58 16.66
CA SER A 10 19.94 -1.71 15.49
C SER A 10 18.70 -0.84 15.55
N SER A 11 18.77 0.35 14.95
CA SER A 11 17.67 1.33 14.90
C SER A 11 17.07 1.65 16.28
N GLY A 12 17.91 1.70 17.31
CA GLY A 12 17.51 1.93 18.70
C GLY A 12 16.58 3.15 18.84
N THR A 13 15.61 3.08 19.77
CA THR A 13 14.61 4.13 20.05
C THR A 13 13.62 4.41 18.92
N THR A 14 13.64 3.64 17.85
CA THR A 14 12.68 3.77 16.74
C THR A 14 11.71 2.58 16.69
N PRO A 15 10.59 2.68 15.95
CA PRO A 15 9.71 1.54 15.71
C PRO A 15 10.41 0.35 15.01
N ARG A 16 11.55 0.59 14.36
CA ARG A 16 12.36 -0.44 13.67
C ARG A 16 13.44 -1.05 14.54
N GLN A 17 13.49 -0.73 15.83
CA GLN A 17 14.49 -1.27 16.74
C GLN A 17 14.46 -2.80 16.72
N LYS A 18 15.61 -3.40 16.48
CA LYS A 18 15.85 -4.83 16.65
C LYS A 18 16.93 -5.04 17.69
N CYS A 19 16.74 -6.05 18.53
CA CYS A 19 17.72 -6.43 19.55
C CYS A 19 17.90 -7.95 19.51
N VAL A 20 19.15 -8.38 19.36
CA VAL A 20 19.54 -9.80 19.48
C VAL A 20 20.56 -9.92 20.60
N THR A 21 20.49 -10.99 21.37
CA THR A 21 21.38 -11.26 22.50
C THR A 21 22.11 -12.57 22.29
N GLY A 22 23.32 -12.66 22.84
CA GLY A 22 24.15 -13.86 22.80
C GLY A 22 25.40 -13.70 23.64
N THR A 23 26.50 -14.26 23.18
CA THR A 23 27.82 -14.18 23.82
C THR A 23 28.87 -13.62 22.87
N LEU A 24 30.04 -13.20 23.40
CA LEU A 24 31.15 -12.73 22.57
C LEU A 24 31.54 -13.76 21.49
N ASN A 25 31.45 -15.04 21.79
CA ASN A 25 31.79 -16.10 20.86
C ASN A 25 30.93 -16.08 19.56
N ASN A 26 29.66 -15.73 19.68
CA ASN A 26 28.75 -15.69 18.53
C ASN A 26 28.44 -14.28 18.01
N LEU A 27 29.12 -13.25 18.50
CA LEU A 27 28.88 -11.84 18.15
C LEU A 27 28.91 -11.59 16.64
N SER A 28 29.85 -12.20 15.91
CA SER A 28 29.96 -12.05 14.46
C SER A 28 28.72 -12.55 13.71
N ALA A 29 28.15 -13.67 14.16
CA ALA A 29 26.93 -14.24 13.59
C ALA A 29 25.70 -13.35 13.91
N LEU A 30 25.64 -12.81 15.13
CA LEU A 30 24.57 -11.88 15.54
C LEU A 30 24.62 -10.57 14.73
N ALA A 31 25.81 -10.01 14.54
CA ALA A 31 26.02 -8.76 13.82
C ALA A 31 25.57 -8.85 12.33
N LYS A 32 25.75 -10.01 11.70
CA LYS A 32 25.32 -10.25 10.31
C LYS A 32 23.79 -10.17 10.12
N GLN A 33 23.02 -10.34 11.17
CA GLN A 33 21.55 -10.29 11.15
C GLN A 33 21.01 -8.86 11.35
N MET A 34 21.90 -7.90 11.61
CA MET A 34 21.55 -6.55 12.02
C MET A 34 21.93 -5.53 10.94
N THR A 35 21.12 -4.49 10.81
CA THR A 35 21.38 -3.37 9.87
C THR A 35 22.13 -2.25 10.58
N SER A 36 23.08 -1.61 9.90
CA SER A 36 23.75 -0.40 10.38
C SER A 36 22.82 0.83 10.33
N PRO A 37 22.88 1.77 11.28
CA PRO A 37 23.76 1.76 12.45
C PRO A 37 23.29 0.83 13.56
N ALA A 38 24.22 0.19 14.27
CA ALA A 38 23.94 -0.69 15.39
C ALA A 38 24.87 -0.38 16.57
N ILE A 39 24.38 -0.60 17.80
CA ILE A 39 25.12 -0.48 19.06
C ILE A 39 25.34 -1.88 19.59
N ILE A 40 26.54 -2.14 20.12
CA ILE A 40 26.90 -3.39 20.78
C ILE A 40 27.03 -3.09 22.27
N LEU A 41 26.31 -3.82 23.11
CA LEU A 41 26.45 -3.86 24.55
C LEU A 41 27.19 -5.13 24.94
N VAL A 42 28.17 -5.02 25.85
CA VAL A 42 28.98 -6.16 26.28
C VAL A 42 29.01 -6.18 27.81
N GLY A 43 28.80 -7.35 28.40
CA GLY A 43 28.86 -7.59 29.82
C GLY A 43 27.51 -7.88 30.47
N ASP A 44 27.51 -8.00 31.80
CA ASP A 44 26.37 -8.41 32.61
C ASP A 44 25.17 -7.44 32.52
N VAL A 45 25.42 -6.21 32.10
CA VAL A 45 24.37 -5.22 31.81
C VAL A 45 23.31 -5.78 30.81
N VAL A 46 23.70 -6.69 29.94
CA VAL A 46 22.81 -7.36 29.00
C VAL A 46 21.72 -8.19 29.69
N ASN A 47 22.06 -8.74 30.87
CA ASN A 47 21.16 -9.55 31.68
C ASN A 47 20.14 -8.71 32.46
N LEU A 48 20.35 -7.38 32.54
CA LEU A 48 19.36 -6.45 33.08
C LEU A 48 18.21 -6.17 32.12
N LYS A 49 18.13 -6.93 31.02
CA LYS A 49 17.06 -6.82 30.00
C LYS A 49 15.69 -6.84 30.68
N GLN A 50 15.10 -5.68 30.73
CA GLN A 50 13.79 -5.44 31.30
C GLN A 50 12.75 -5.28 30.18
N ASP A 51 11.48 -5.23 30.53
CA ASP A 51 10.35 -5.04 29.59
C ASP A 51 10.40 -3.75 28.77
N TRP A 52 11.25 -2.81 29.13
CA TRP A 52 11.49 -1.56 28.39
C TRP A 52 12.15 -1.77 27.01
N PHE A 53 12.74 -2.95 26.74
CA PHE A 53 13.19 -3.36 25.40
C PHE A 53 12.08 -4.01 24.57
N LYS A 54 10.89 -4.21 25.14
CA LYS A 54 9.74 -4.68 24.36
C LYS A 54 9.37 -3.58 23.39
N GLN A 55 9.55 -3.87 22.12
CA GLN A 55 9.02 -3.07 21.05
C GLN A 55 7.51 -2.90 21.28
N LYS A 56 7.08 -1.69 21.63
CA LYS A 56 5.66 -1.33 21.52
C LYS A 56 5.38 -1.16 20.05
N ASN A 57 4.99 -2.24 19.37
CA ASN A 57 4.46 -2.11 18.03
C ASN A 57 3.24 -1.20 18.12
N THR A 58 3.31 -0.06 17.47
CA THR A 58 2.16 0.84 17.36
C THR A 58 1.05 0.08 16.65
N LYS A 59 -0.07 -0.10 17.35
CA LYS A 59 -1.25 -0.77 16.79
C LYS A 59 -2.09 0.24 16.05
N ILE A 60 -2.41 -0.06 14.81
CA ILE A 60 -3.27 0.77 13.95
C ILE A 60 -4.53 -0.02 13.64
N LEU A 61 -5.68 0.57 13.95
CA LEU A 61 -6.97 0.08 13.46
C LEU A 61 -7.31 0.84 12.17
N THR A 62 -7.52 0.11 11.07
CA THR A 62 -7.96 0.71 9.81
C THR A 62 -9.37 0.27 9.47
N THR A 63 -10.21 1.24 9.07
CA THR A 63 -11.59 1.03 8.62
C THR A 63 -11.74 1.10 7.11
N ALA A 64 -10.62 1.19 6.41
CA ALA A 64 -10.58 1.32 4.95
C ALA A 64 -11.13 0.07 4.23
N THR A 65 -11.44 0.22 2.95
CA THR A 65 -11.85 -0.91 2.10
C THR A 65 -10.73 -1.96 2.01
N PRO A 66 -11.04 -3.25 1.75
CA PRO A 66 -10.02 -4.30 1.65
C PRO A 66 -8.90 -3.98 0.66
N LEU A 67 -9.22 -3.33 -0.46
CA LEU A 67 -8.23 -2.92 -1.47
C LEU A 67 -7.27 -1.85 -0.92
N MET A 68 -7.79 -0.88 -0.16
CA MET A 68 -7.01 0.17 0.45
C MET A 68 -6.16 -0.37 1.61
N ASN A 69 -6.70 -1.30 2.40
CA ASN A 69 -5.98 -1.99 3.47
C ASN A 69 -4.73 -2.71 2.95
N LYS A 70 -4.82 -3.37 1.81
CA LYS A 70 -3.65 -3.99 1.16
C LYS A 70 -2.55 -2.97 0.87
N SER A 71 -2.91 -1.77 0.39
CA SER A 71 -1.95 -0.69 0.14
C SER A 71 -1.35 -0.14 1.43
N ILE A 72 -2.17 0.01 2.49
CA ILE A 72 -1.72 0.47 3.81
C ILE A 72 -0.73 -0.52 4.41
N LYS A 73 -1.03 -1.82 4.40
CA LYS A 73 -0.12 -2.86 4.91
C LYS A 73 1.24 -2.87 4.19
N ASN A 74 1.23 -2.71 2.88
CA ASN A 74 2.46 -2.65 2.09
C ASN A 74 3.31 -1.41 2.41
N ALA A 75 2.68 -0.29 2.77
CA ALA A 75 3.36 0.96 3.09
C ALA A 75 3.79 1.05 4.57
N ALA A 76 3.11 0.33 5.47
CA ALA A 76 3.27 0.45 6.92
C ALA A 76 3.68 -0.88 7.55
N THR A 77 4.78 -1.46 7.04
CA THR A 77 5.30 -2.79 7.45
C THR A 77 5.75 -2.86 8.90
N ASP A 78 6.05 -1.70 9.51
CA ASP A 78 6.59 -1.61 10.87
C ASP A 78 5.48 -1.47 11.94
N PHE A 79 4.21 -1.56 11.53
CA PHE A 79 3.07 -1.39 12.40
C PHE A 79 2.23 -2.68 12.51
N ASP A 80 1.62 -2.87 13.67
CA ASP A 80 0.63 -3.94 13.87
C ASP A 80 -0.74 -3.44 13.41
N ILE A 81 -1.19 -3.88 12.23
CA ILE A 81 -2.39 -3.37 11.57
C ILE A 81 -3.54 -4.35 11.75
N THR A 82 -4.58 -3.88 12.45
CA THR A 82 -5.87 -4.58 12.57
C THR A 82 -6.84 -3.97 11.55
N GLU A 83 -7.45 -4.82 10.73
CA GLU A 83 -8.42 -4.38 9.72
C GLU A 83 -9.86 -4.55 10.23
N LEU A 84 -10.64 -3.48 10.13
CA LEU A 84 -12.08 -3.47 10.37
C LEU A 84 -12.77 -2.75 9.21
N PRO A 85 -12.92 -3.38 8.03
CA PRO A 85 -13.53 -2.74 6.87
C PRO A 85 -15.02 -2.46 7.14
N LEU A 86 -15.38 -1.18 7.23
CA LEU A 86 -16.76 -0.74 7.45
C LEU A 86 -17.51 -0.44 6.15
N ILE A 87 -16.79 -0.38 5.01
CA ILE A 87 -17.35 -0.05 3.70
C ILE A 87 -16.95 -1.13 2.71
N LYS A 88 -17.92 -1.62 1.94
CA LYS A 88 -17.73 -2.52 0.81
C LYS A 88 -18.28 -1.86 -0.44
N THR A 89 -17.45 -1.74 -1.48
CA THR A 89 -17.94 -1.31 -2.80
C THR A 89 -18.54 -2.49 -3.52
N VAL A 90 -19.78 -2.35 -3.96
CA VAL A 90 -20.49 -3.36 -4.75
C VAL A 90 -20.86 -2.74 -6.10
N PRO A 91 -20.46 -3.34 -7.23
CA PRO A 91 -20.92 -2.90 -8.54
C PRO A 91 -22.45 -3.00 -8.61
N ILE A 92 -23.09 -1.94 -9.07
CA ILE A 92 -24.51 -2.00 -9.43
C ILE A 92 -24.62 -2.53 -10.88
N ASN A 93 -25.70 -3.24 -11.18
CA ASN A 93 -25.93 -3.73 -12.54
C ASN A 93 -26.19 -2.54 -13.47
N PHE A 94 -25.42 -2.45 -14.56
CA PHE A 94 -25.56 -1.41 -15.56
C PHE A 94 -26.30 -1.97 -16.79
N ASP A 95 -27.59 -2.24 -16.65
CA ASP A 95 -28.45 -2.50 -17.83
C ASP A 95 -28.85 -1.20 -18.54
N LEU A 96 -28.30 -0.06 -18.07
CA LEU A 96 -28.69 1.28 -18.53
C LEU A 96 -28.03 1.72 -19.84
N PHE A 97 -26.96 1.06 -20.26
CA PHE A 97 -26.24 1.43 -21.48
C PHE A 97 -26.08 0.25 -22.42
N SER A 98 -26.54 0.41 -23.66
CA SER A 98 -26.21 -0.53 -24.73
C SER A 98 -24.73 -0.33 -25.16
N LYS A 99 -24.18 -1.31 -25.87
CA LYS A 99 -22.82 -1.19 -26.46
C LYS A 99 -22.69 0.01 -27.39
N ALA A 100 -23.79 0.38 -28.09
CA ALA A 100 -23.85 1.50 -29.00
C ALA A 100 -23.80 2.84 -28.26
N ASP A 101 -24.42 2.92 -27.07
CA ASP A 101 -24.52 4.17 -26.34
C ASP A 101 -23.15 4.63 -25.80
N ILE A 102 -22.27 3.69 -25.35
CA ILE A 102 -20.96 4.00 -24.82
C ILE A 102 -20.07 4.67 -25.89
N ALA A 103 -20.18 4.26 -27.15
CA ALA A 103 -19.38 4.80 -28.24
C ALA A 103 -19.74 6.26 -28.61
N HIS A 104 -20.88 6.77 -28.15
CA HIS A 104 -21.34 8.13 -28.45
C HIS A 104 -20.78 9.16 -27.45
N PHE A 105 -20.16 8.74 -26.35
CA PHE A 105 -19.58 9.68 -25.41
C PHE A 105 -18.21 10.18 -25.89
N SER A 106 -18.06 11.50 -25.94
CA SER A 106 -16.80 12.15 -26.28
C SER A 106 -15.77 12.02 -25.16
N HIS A 107 -16.22 11.90 -23.91
CA HIS A 107 -15.38 11.81 -22.74
C HIS A 107 -15.91 10.77 -21.74
N ILE A 108 -14.97 10.04 -21.11
CA ILE A 108 -15.25 9.18 -19.96
C ILE A 108 -14.40 9.68 -18.79
N VAL A 109 -15.04 9.98 -17.66
CA VAL A 109 -14.39 10.53 -16.48
C VAL A 109 -14.35 9.49 -15.37
N PHE A 110 -13.16 9.17 -14.88
CA PHE A 110 -12.98 8.29 -13.72
C PHE A 110 -12.59 9.08 -12.49
N THR A 111 -13.42 9.05 -11.47
CA THR A 111 -13.16 9.69 -10.17
C THR A 111 -12.41 8.78 -9.21
N SER A 112 -12.28 7.50 -9.50
CA SER A 112 -11.58 6.54 -8.64
C SER A 112 -10.99 5.36 -9.43
N ALA A 113 -9.90 4.79 -8.88
CA ALA A 113 -9.28 3.58 -9.40
C ALA A 113 -10.23 2.37 -9.43
N ASN A 114 -11.20 2.32 -8.52
CA ASN A 114 -12.20 1.26 -8.48
C ASN A 114 -13.20 1.41 -9.64
N GLY A 115 -13.59 2.65 -9.98
CA GLY A 115 -14.43 2.92 -11.14
C GLY A 115 -13.80 2.45 -12.45
N VAL A 116 -12.48 2.66 -12.62
CA VAL A 116 -11.75 2.14 -13.79
C VAL A 116 -11.88 0.61 -13.86
N LYS A 117 -11.60 -0.10 -12.79
CA LYS A 117 -11.67 -1.57 -12.76
C LYS A 117 -13.06 -2.09 -13.12
N ILE A 118 -14.09 -1.54 -12.48
CA ILE A 118 -15.48 -1.94 -12.71
C ILE A 118 -15.90 -1.68 -14.17
N PHE A 119 -15.46 -0.55 -14.74
CA PHE A 119 -15.73 -0.23 -16.14
C PHE A 119 -15.12 -1.25 -17.11
N PHE A 120 -13.84 -1.61 -16.90
CA PHE A 120 -13.21 -2.62 -17.76
C PHE A 120 -13.78 -4.01 -17.56
N GLU A 121 -14.16 -4.39 -16.34
CA GLU A 121 -14.91 -5.62 -16.08
C GLU A 121 -16.26 -5.62 -16.82
N TYR A 122 -16.94 -4.48 -16.86
CA TYR A 122 -18.18 -4.32 -17.64
C TYR A 122 -17.94 -4.53 -19.13
N LEU A 123 -16.94 -3.86 -19.73
CA LEU A 123 -16.59 -4.05 -21.15
C LEU A 123 -16.31 -5.52 -21.46
N GLN A 124 -15.57 -6.20 -20.60
CA GLN A 124 -15.25 -7.61 -20.75
C GLN A 124 -16.52 -8.49 -20.69
N LYS A 125 -17.37 -8.31 -19.69
CA LYS A 125 -18.63 -9.06 -19.52
C LYS A 125 -19.60 -8.84 -20.67
N SER A 126 -19.72 -7.61 -21.14
CA SER A 126 -20.57 -7.24 -22.28
C SER A 126 -19.95 -7.60 -23.64
N LYS A 127 -18.72 -8.15 -23.65
CA LYS A 127 -17.95 -8.42 -24.88
C LYS A 127 -17.85 -7.18 -25.79
N THR A 128 -17.69 -6.00 -25.16
CA THR A 128 -17.49 -4.74 -25.87
C THR A 128 -16.00 -4.54 -26.13
N ASP A 129 -15.63 -4.41 -27.40
CA ASP A 129 -14.24 -4.18 -27.78
C ASP A 129 -13.83 -2.75 -27.41
N ILE A 130 -12.68 -2.59 -26.76
CA ILE A 130 -12.14 -1.28 -26.35
C ILE A 130 -11.92 -0.35 -27.55
N ARG A 131 -11.71 -0.88 -28.74
CA ARG A 131 -11.56 -0.11 -29.98
C ARG A 131 -12.83 0.67 -30.37
N THR A 132 -14.00 0.31 -29.82
CA THR A 132 -15.21 1.12 -29.98
C THR A 132 -15.09 2.50 -29.35
N LEU A 133 -14.15 2.68 -28.41
CA LEU A 133 -13.87 3.92 -27.68
C LEU A 133 -12.68 4.71 -28.27
N ARG A 134 -12.27 4.43 -29.50
CA ARG A 134 -11.09 5.06 -30.13
C ARG A 134 -11.17 6.59 -30.20
N ASP A 135 -12.36 7.14 -30.32
CA ASP A 135 -12.61 8.58 -30.42
C ASP A 135 -13.01 9.22 -29.07
N THR A 136 -13.07 8.41 -27.99
CA THR A 136 -13.42 8.84 -26.64
C THR A 136 -12.16 9.25 -25.88
N LYS A 137 -12.17 10.42 -25.26
CA LYS A 137 -11.11 10.89 -24.37
C LYS A 137 -11.34 10.41 -22.93
N PHE A 138 -10.26 10.14 -22.23
CA PHE A 138 -10.29 9.68 -20.85
C PHE A 138 -9.77 10.73 -19.91
N ALA A 139 -10.58 11.12 -18.92
CA ALA A 139 -10.20 12.01 -17.85
C ALA A 139 -10.18 11.28 -16.50
N VAL A 140 -9.23 11.62 -15.63
CA VAL A 140 -9.11 11.03 -14.30
C VAL A 140 -8.85 12.09 -13.25
N VAL A 141 -9.41 11.94 -12.05
CA VAL A 141 -9.27 12.95 -10.97
C VAL A 141 -7.89 12.88 -10.30
N GLY A 142 -7.17 11.79 -10.38
CA GLY A 142 -5.90 11.70 -9.67
C GLY A 142 -4.93 10.65 -10.19
N LYS A 143 -3.65 10.83 -9.86
CA LYS A 143 -2.54 9.98 -10.32
C LYS A 143 -2.79 8.48 -10.11
N LYS A 144 -3.27 8.08 -8.93
CA LYS A 144 -3.55 6.66 -8.64
C LYS A 144 -4.61 6.06 -9.57
N THR A 145 -5.59 6.88 -10.00
CA THR A 145 -6.60 6.47 -10.98
C THR A 145 -5.98 6.38 -12.38
N ALA A 146 -5.10 7.33 -12.74
CA ALA A 146 -4.34 7.30 -13.99
C ALA A 146 -3.46 6.05 -14.10
N ASP A 147 -2.75 5.69 -13.02
CA ASP A 147 -1.88 4.50 -12.98
C ASP A 147 -2.69 3.21 -13.22
N VAL A 148 -3.90 3.13 -12.64
CA VAL A 148 -4.79 1.99 -12.87
C VAL A 148 -5.32 1.98 -14.31
N LEU A 149 -5.67 3.13 -14.88
CA LEU A 149 -6.07 3.21 -16.29
C LEU A 149 -4.94 2.78 -17.23
N ALA A 150 -3.71 3.23 -16.96
CA ALA A 150 -2.51 2.84 -17.70
C ALA A 150 -2.26 1.33 -17.65
N SER A 151 -2.61 0.64 -16.57
CA SER A 151 -2.50 -0.82 -16.47
C SER A 151 -3.40 -1.59 -17.45
N TYR A 152 -4.42 -0.95 -17.99
CA TYR A 152 -5.27 -1.45 -19.08
C TYR A 152 -4.79 -0.99 -20.47
N GLY A 153 -3.63 -0.34 -20.57
CA GLY A 153 -3.04 0.14 -21.81
C GLY A 153 -3.59 1.47 -22.31
N ILE A 154 -4.34 2.21 -21.48
CA ILE A 154 -4.92 3.51 -21.82
C ILE A 154 -4.31 4.60 -20.94
N TYR A 155 -3.77 5.64 -21.55
CA TYR A 155 -3.29 6.82 -20.85
C TYR A 155 -4.38 7.89 -20.82
N ALA A 156 -4.54 8.53 -19.66
CA ALA A 156 -5.54 9.60 -19.53
C ALA A 156 -5.12 10.83 -20.35
N ASP A 157 -6.08 11.40 -21.10
CA ASP A 157 -5.88 12.66 -21.83
C ASP A 157 -5.86 13.85 -20.87
N MET A 158 -6.59 13.76 -19.75
CA MET A 158 -6.69 14.83 -18.75
C MET A 158 -6.47 14.27 -17.33
N VAL A 159 -5.51 14.87 -16.62
CA VAL A 159 -5.23 14.62 -15.20
C VAL A 159 -5.04 15.97 -14.52
N PRO A 160 -5.96 16.43 -13.65
CA PRO A 160 -5.84 17.72 -13.00
C PRO A 160 -4.66 17.74 -12.01
N GLN A 161 -4.04 18.90 -11.84
CA GLN A 161 -2.94 19.07 -10.89
C GLN A 161 -3.42 19.03 -9.44
N ILE A 162 -4.60 19.59 -9.16
CA ILE A 162 -5.28 19.49 -7.87
C ILE A 162 -6.35 18.40 -8.01
N HIS A 163 -6.29 17.40 -7.13
CA HIS A 163 -7.17 16.22 -7.18
C HIS A 163 -8.61 16.57 -6.76
N SER A 164 -9.26 17.46 -7.50
CA SER A 164 -10.66 17.84 -7.30
C SER A 164 -11.46 17.70 -8.59
N GLY A 165 -12.73 17.31 -8.47
CA GLY A 165 -13.64 17.22 -9.62
C GLY A 165 -13.96 18.60 -10.24
N LEU A 166 -13.74 19.70 -9.53
CA LEU A 166 -13.95 21.06 -10.00
C LEU A 166 -12.94 21.50 -11.08
N GLU A 167 -11.74 20.92 -11.09
CA GLU A 167 -10.74 21.21 -12.12
C GLU A 167 -10.90 20.39 -13.41
N LEU A 168 -11.81 19.42 -13.41
CA LEU A 168 -12.17 18.67 -14.63
C LEU A 168 -13.36 19.25 -15.37
N ALA A 169 -14.04 20.24 -14.80
CA ALA A 169 -15.20 20.91 -15.38
C ALA A 169 -14.76 22.13 -16.15
#